data_e3a089430e0535113fc21804b7c90ab9
#
_entry.id   e3a089430e0535113fc21804b7c90ab9
#
_cell.length_a   1.000
_cell.length_b   1.000
_cell.length_c   1.000
_cell.angle_alpha   90.00
_cell.angle_beta   90.00
_cell.angle_gamma   90.00
#
_symmetry.space_group_name_H-M   'P 1'
#
loop_
_entity.id
_entity.type
_entity.pdbx_description
1 polymer ?
#
loop_
_entity_poly.entity_id
_entity_poly.type
_entity_poly.pdbx_seq_one_letter_code
_entity_poly.pdbx_strand_id
1 'polypeptide(L)'
;LNKKANKIMVIVSLIGLLLLTGCTTNQTGGQLKKGNESDSSLKDSEKKEIAMELVSSAENSSLDWKAQYSYIEDIEDGRGYTAGIIGFCSGTGDMLQLVKGYTDSKPENLLAKYIGALEKVNGTDSHEGLGEAFENDWKAASEDAEFQEAQNKIRDDMYFNPAVDQAVKDGLSALGQFIYYDAIVMHGPGDGSVPYEESFPGIREATINKAKSPADGGKEVDYLTAFLDERDKVMKLESAHEDLSRTIAQRKFLKEENYSLQKPLQWEMYGDPFTIDQ
;
A
#
# COMPACT_ATOMS: atom_id res chain seq x y z
N LEU A 1 -30.76 -14.45 7.90
CA LEU A 1 -30.32 -14.51 6.49
C LEU A 1 -28.96 -13.80 6.43
N ASN A 2 -27.88 -14.59 6.55
CA ASN A 2 -26.51 -14.11 6.45
C ASN A 2 -26.21 -13.76 4.99
N LYS A 3 -26.15 -12.48 4.67
CA LYS A 3 -25.47 -12.01 3.47
C LYS A 3 -23.98 -11.97 3.81
N LYS A 4 -23.22 -13.02 3.44
CA LYS A 4 -21.78 -12.93 3.31
C LYS A 4 -21.52 -11.96 2.15
N ALA A 5 -21.02 -10.77 2.48
CA ALA A 5 -20.49 -9.86 1.47
C ALA A 5 -19.28 -10.55 0.82
N ASN A 6 -19.35 -10.80 -0.48
CA ASN A 6 -18.18 -11.20 -1.26
C ASN A 6 -17.18 -10.04 -1.21
N LYS A 7 -16.08 -10.27 -0.52
CA LYS A 7 -14.95 -9.34 -0.49
C LYS A 7 -14.24 -9.43 -1.83
N ILE A 8 -14.42 -8.42 -2.66
CA ILE A 8 -13.62 -8.26 -3.88
C ILE A 8 -12.40 -7.45 -3.46
N MET A 9 -11.27 -8.14 -3.30
CA MET A 9 -9.96 -7.51 -3.16
C MET A 9 -9.53 -7.02 -4.55
N VAL A 10 -9.70 -5.72 -4.81
CA VAL A 10 -9.20 -5.11 -6.05
C VAL A 10 -7.78 -4.65 -5.78
N ILE A 11 -6.82 -5.48 -6.13
CA ILE A 11 -5.40 -5.10 -6.15
C ILE A 11 -5.04 -4.77 -7.58
N VAL A 12 -4.80 -3.49 -7.84
CA VAL A 12 -4.33 -3.02 -9.15
C VAL A 12 -2.81 -3.07 -9.14
N SER A 13 -2.23 -4.00 -9.88
CA SER A 13 -0.78 -4.10 -10.08
C SER A 13 -0.46 -4.17 -11.57
N LEU A 14 0.20 -3.16 -12.08
CA LEU A 14 0.92 -3.21 -13.36
C LEU A 14 2.31 -2.61 -13.20
N ILE A 15 3.31 -3.39 -13.55
CA ILE A 15 4.72 -2.99 -13.46
C ILE A 15 5.17 -2.39 -14.79
N GLY A 16 5.51 -1.10 -14.77
CA GLY A 16 6.22 -0.42 -15.86
C GLY A 16 7.69 -0.22 -15.49
N LEU A 17 8.59 -0.75 -16.29
CA LEU A 17 10.06 -0.64 -16.14
C LEU A 17 10.52 0.77 -16.51
N LEU A 18 10.99 1.57 -15.58
CA LEU A 18 11.57 2.90 -15.82
C LEU A 18 13.05 2.94 -15.44
N LEU A 19 13.87 3.24 -16.46
CA LEU A 19 15.31 3.53 -16.34
C LEU A 19 15.55 4.89 -15.68
N LEU A 20 16.30 4.90 -14.57
CA LEU A 20 16.69 6.11 -13.86
C LEU A 20 17.95 6.72 -14.47
N THR A 21 17.84 7.95 -15.01
CA THR A 21 19.00 8.84 -15.22
C THR A 21 19.02 9.88 -14.09
N GLY A 22 20.11 9.88 -13.33
CA GLY A 22 20.32 10.81 -12.24
C GLY A 22 20.71 12.22 -12.70
N CYS A 23 20.25 13.23 -11.97
CA CYS A 23 20.85 14.57 -11.91
C CYS A 23 20.92 15.04 -10.46
N THR A 24 22.12 15.25 -10.00
CA THR A 24 22.46 15.90 -8.73
C THR A 24 22.35 17.41 -8.85
N THR A 25 21.62 18.06 -7.95
CA THR A 25 21.79 19.52 -7.66
C THR A 25 21.81 19.77 -6.17
N ASN A 26 22.93 20.31 -5.69
CA ASN A 26 23.09 20.91 -4.36
C ASN A 26 22.26 22.18 -4.24
N GLN A 27 21.52 22.35 -3.15
CA GLN A 27 21.19 23.69 -2.63
C GLN A 27 21.17 23.72 -1.09
N THR A 28 21.76 24.78 -0.59
CA THR A 28 22.05 25.18 0.77
C THR A 28 20.87 25.76 1.53
N GLY A 29 20.70 25.33 2.78
CA GLY A 29 20.53 26.18 3.95
C GLY A 29 19.18 26.85 4.22
N GLY A 30 18.39 26.25 5.10
CA GLY A 30 17.41 26.92 5.94
C GLY A 30 17.27 26.17 7.25
N GLN A 31 17.79 26.74 8.36
CA GLN A 31 17.66 26.15 9.69
C GLN A 31 16.21 26.24 10.16
N LEU A 32 15.49 25.12 10.16
CA LEU A 32 14.26 24.92 10.93
C LEU A 32 14.60 24.27 12.27
N LYS A 33 13.95 24.71 13.32
CA LYS A 33 14.15 24.26 14.71
C LYS A 33 13.94 22.75 14.78
N LYS A 34 14.95 21.99 15.29
CA LYS A 34 14.85 20.58 15.66
C LYS A 34 13.84 20.39 16.80
N GLY A 35 12.60 20.09 16.45
CA GLY A 35 11.75 19.23 17.26
C GLY A 35 12.13 17.79 16.90
N ASN A 36 12.02 16.85 17.84
CA ASN A 36 12.40 15.44 17.65
C ASN A 36 11.81 14.90 16.33
N GLU A 37 12.67 14.71 15.32
CA GLU A 37 12.29 14.17 14.00
C GLU A 37 11.79 12.72 14.09
N SER A 38 12.03 11.99 15.19
CA SER A 38 11.63 10.60 15.36
C SER A 38 10.14 10.40 15.64
N ASP A 39 9.45 11.35 16.30
CA ASP A 39 8.03 11.23 16.67
C ASP A 39 7.06 11.56 15.51
N SER A 40 7.55 12.12 14.42
CA SER A 40 6.71 12.63 13.33
C SER A 40 6.79 11.82 12.03
N SER A 41 7.60 10.77 11.98
CA SER A 41 7.82 10.00 10.75
C SER A 41 7.14 8.64 10.78
N LEU A 42 6.41 8.32 9.70
CA LEU A 42 5.85 6.98 9.48
C LEU A 42 6.95 5.91 9.27
N LYS A 43 8.22 6.32 9.04
CA LYS A 43 9.38 5.42 8.96
C LYS A 43 9.82 4.89 10.33
N ASP A 44 9.34 5.45 11.43
CA ASP A 44 9.47 4.85 12.76
C ASP A 44 8.79 3.49 12.78
N SER A 45 9.40 2.49 13.42
CA SER A 45 8.93 1.10 13.36
C SER A 45 7.53 0.92 13.96
N GLU A 46 7.21 1.61 15.05
CA GLU A 46 5.88 1.56 15.67
C GLU A 46 4.83 2.24 14.78
N LYS A 47 5.14 3.41 14.22
CA LYS A 47 4.23 4.12 13.31
C LYS A 47 4.01 3.37 12.02
N LYS A 48 5.04 2.68 11.51
CA LYS A 48 4.92 1.81 10.34
C LYS A 48 4.00 0.63 10.61
N GLU A 49 4.14 -0.03 11.78
CA GLU A 49 3.24 -1.13 12.17
C GLU A 49 1.79 -0.64 12.25
N ILE A 50 1.54 0.49 12.90
CA ILE A 50 0.21 1.12 12.94
C ILE A 50 -0.34 1.36 11.52
N ALA A 51 0.48 1.86 10.60
CA ALA A 51 0.05 2.09 9.22
C ALA A 51 -0.32 0.78 8.50
N MET A 52 0.44 -0.30 8.73
CA MET A 52 0.12 -1.63 8.17
C MET A 52 -1.20 -2.16 8.73
N GLU A 53 -1.43 -2.04 10.04
CA GLU A 53 -2.68 -2.46 10.69
C GLU A 53 -3.89 -1.66 10.17
N LEU A 54 -3.74 -0.33 10.02
CA LEU A 54 -4.79 0.54 9.49
C LEU A 54 -5.15 0.17 8.04
N VAL A 55 -4.16 -0.01 7.17
CA VAL A 55 -4.38 -0.46 5.77
C VAL A 55 -5.03 -1.84 5.77
N SER A 56 -4.54 -2.78 6.58
CA SER A 56 -5.07 -4.14 6.64
C SER A 56 -6.52 -4.19 7.11
N SER A 57 -6.94 -3.29 8.02
CA SER A 57 -8.35 -3.18 8.41
C SER A 57 -9.26 -2.86 7.22
N ALA A 58 -8.76 -2.08 6.25
CA ALA A 58 -9.49 -1.73 5.03
C ALA A 58 -9.40 -2.81 3.94
N GLU A 59 -8.24 -3.42 3.74
CA GLU A 59 -8.03 -4.43 2.69
C GLU A 59 -8.55 -5.81 3.11
N ASN A 60 -8.34 -6.19 4.38
CA ASN A 60 -8.52 -7.56 4.87
C ASN A 60 -9.56 -7.67 6.01
N SER A 61 -10.15 -6.54 6.46
CA SER A 61 -10.99 -6.47 7.67
C SER A 61 -10.34 -7.15 8.89
N SER A 62 -9.04 -6.96 9.06
CA SER A 62 -8.21 -7.56 10.12
C SER A 62 -7.03 -6.66 10.42
N LEU A 63 -6.57 -6.64 11.68
CA LEU A 63 -5.32 -5.98 12.05
C LEU A 63 -4.10 -6.90 11.81
N ASP A 64 -4.32 -8.22 11.67
CA ASP A 64 -3.25 -9.20 11.41
C ASP A 64 -2.86 -9.17 9.92
N TRP A 65 -2.16 -8.10 9.52
CA TRP A 65 -1.65 -7.96 8.16
C TRP A 65 -0.59 -9.01 7.81
N LYS A 66 0.09 -9.58 8.83
CA LYS A 66 1.13 -10.60 8.65
C LYS A 66 0.56 -11.94 8.19
N ALA A 67 -0.71 -12.22 8.51
CA ALA A 67 -1.40 -13.39 7.97
C ALA A 67 -1.43 -13.41 6.44
N GLN A 68 -1.33 -12.24 5.79
CA GLN A 68 -1.34 -12.13 4.34
C GLN A 68 -0.06 -12.63 3.65
N TYR A 69 1.06 -12.82 4.37
CA TYR A 69 2.24 -13.45 3.78
C TYR A 69 1.94 -14.82 3.17
N SER A 70 1.03 -15.58 3.79
CA SER A 70 0.66 -16.94 3.36
C SER A 70 -0.52 -16.97 2.37
N TYR A 71 -1.19 -15.82 2.14
CA TYR A 71 -2.32 -15.78 1.22
C TYR A 71 -1.90 -16.16 -0.19
N ILE A 72 -2.68 -17.05 -0.82
CA ILE A 72 -2.60 -17.40 -2.24
C ILE A 72 -3.93 -17.98 -2.70
N GLU A 73 -4.49 -17.43 -3.79
CA GLU A 73 -5.76 -17.84 -4.38
C GLU A 73 -5.82 -17.39 -5.84
N ASP A 74 -6.52 -18.11 -6.71
CA ASP A 74 -6.99 -17.57 -7.97
C ASP A 74 -8.36 -16.91 -7.74
N ILE A 75 -8.41 -15.59 -7.83
CA ILE A 75 -9.63 -14.80 -7.66
C ILE A 75 -10.42 -14.64 -8.96
N GLU A 76 -10.06 -15.37 -10.01
CA GLU A 76 -10.71 -15.43 -11.32
C GLU A 76 -10.81 -14.08 -12.05
N ASP A 77 -9.83 -13.20 -11.83
CA ASP A 77 -9.76 -11.87 -12.46
C ASP A 77 -8.89 -11.80 -13.73
N GLY A 78 -8.42 -12.97 -14.21
CA GLY A 78 -7.62 -13.11 -15.44
C GLY A 78 -6.12 -12.87 -15.25
N ARG A 79 -5.64 -12.77 -13.98
CA ARG A 79 -4.22 -12.57 -13.64
C ARG A 79 -3.54 -13.82 -13.05
N GLY A 80 -4.25 -14.96 -13.05
CA GLY A 80 -3.80 -16.19 -12.42
C GLY A 80 -3.82 -16.13 -10.89
N TYR A 81 -2.86 -16.76 -10.21
CA TYR A 81 -2.79 -16.68 -8.76
C TYR A 81 -2.49 -15.26 -8.28
N THR A 82 -3.20 -14.85 -7.22
CA THR A 82 -2.96 -13.65 -6.44
C THR A 82 -2.48 -14.04 -5.05
N ALA A 83 -1.35 -13.53 -4.57
CA ALA A 83 -0.73 -13.99 -3.34
C ALA A 83 0.04 -12.91 -2.56
N GLY A 84 0.25 -13.16 -1.27
CA GLY A 84 1.07 -12.31 -0.40
C GLY A 84 0.44 -10.97 -0.02
N ILE A 85 1.23 -10.15 0.68
CA ILE A 85 0.78 -8.92 1.38
C ILE A 85 0.30 -7.78 0.49
N ILE A 86 0.60 -7.82 -0.81
CA ILE A 86 0.15 -6.82 -1.79
C ILE A 86 -0.53 -7.46 -2.99
N GLY A 87 -0.83 -8.78 -2.94
CA GLY A 87 -1.49 -9.49 -4.04
C GLY A 87 -0.62 -9.66 -5.27
N PHE A 88 0.59 -10.19 -5.10
CA PHE A 88 1.46 -10.56 -6.23
C PHE A 88 0.73 -11.53 -7.16
N CYS A 89 0.71 -11.24 -8.46
CA CYS A 89 0.01 -12.06 -9.44
C CYS A 89 0.97 -12.87 -10.31
N SER A 90 0.61 -14.14 -10.58
CA SER A 90 1.44 -15.01 -11.41
C SER A 90 1.47 -14.57 -12.88
N GLY A 91 0.40 -13.93 -13.35
CA GLY A 91 0.26 -13.47 -14.74
C GLY A 91 0.80 -12.06 -15.01
N THR A 92 1.19 -11.26 -14.00
CA THR A 92 1.62 -9.87 -14.18
C THR A 92 3.13 -9.67 -14.02
N GLY A 93 3.86 -10.73 -13.64
CA GLY A 93 5.32 -10.74 -13.55
C GLY A 93 5.88 -10.30 -12.19
N ASP A 94 5.09 -9.70 -11.32
CA ASP A 94 5.50 -9.28 -9.98
C ASP A 94 5.73 -10.44 -9.04
N MET A 95 4.91 -11.52 -9.09
CA MET A 95 5.17 -12.76 -8.38
C MET A 95 6.48 -13.40 -8.84
N LEU A 96 6.75 -13.42 -10.14
CA LEU A 96 8.02 -13.90 -10.68
C LEU A 96 9.20 -13.08 -10.16
N GLN A 97 9.07 -11.76 -10.13
CA GLN A 97 10.09 -10.85 -9.60
C GLN A 97 10.36 -11.11 -8.12
N LEU A 98 9.30 -11.30 -7.33
CA LEU A 98 9.40 -11.63 -5.90
C LEU A 98 10.16 -12.94 -5.70
N VAL A 99 9.76 -14.02 -6.40
CA VAL A 99 10.39 -15.34 -6.24
C VAL A 99 11.84 -15.33 -6.70
N LYS A 100 12.18 -14.59 -7.76
CA LYS A 100 13.58 -14.39 -8.17
C LYS A 100 14.37 -13.64 -7.10
N GLY A 101 13.86 -12.53 -6.59
CA GLY A 101 14.54 -11.75 -5.54
C GLY A 101 14.74 -12.55 -4.25
N TYR A 102 13.77 -13.36 -3.85
CA TYR A 102 13.91 -14.28 -2.73
C TYR A 102 14.96 -15.38 -3.02
N THR A 103 15.00 -15.90 -4.26
CA THR A 103 15.97 -16.92 -4.65
C THR A 103 17.40 -16.36 -4.73
N ASP A 104 17.58 -15.11 -5.11
CA ASP A 104 18.89 -14.44 -5.11
C ASP A 104 19.47 -14.34 -3.69
N SER A 105 18.63 -14.10 -2.67
CA SER A 105 19.05 -14.07 -1.27
C SER A 105 19.15 -15.47 -0.65
N LYS A 106 18.28 -16.40 -1.05
CA LYS A 106 18.23 -17.78 -0.53
C LYS A 106 18.07 -18.81 -1.66
N PRO A 107 19.14 -19.26 -2.32
CA PRO A 107 19.08 -20.13 -3.49
C PRO A 107 18.34 -21.48 -3.27
N GLU A 108 18.42 -22.04 -2.05
CA GLU A 108 17.82 -23.34 -1.70
C GLU A 108 16.38 -23.19 -1.14
N ASN A 109 15.65 -22.10 -1.48
CA ASN A 109 14.28 -21.90 -1.02
C ASN A 109 13.27 -22.78 -1.77
N LEU A 110 12.07 -22.97 -1.13
CA LEU A 110 11.02 -23.86 -1.65
C LEU A 110 10.44 -23.39 -2.99
N LEU A 111 10.49 -22.08 -3.29
CA LEU A 111 9.85 -21.49 -4.47
C LEU A 111 10.78 -21.43 -5.69
N ALA A 112 12.10 -21.60 -5.52
CA ALA A 112 13.08 -21.50 -6.59
C ALA A 112 12.77 -22.41 -7.78
N LYS A 113 12.24 -23.62 -7.53
CA LYS A 113 11.89 -24.60 -8.56
C LYS A 113 10.75 -24.17 -9.48
N TYR A 114 9.96 -23.15 -9.07
CA TYR A 114 8.81 -22.66 -9.84
C TYR A 114 9.15 -21.47 -10.75
N ILE A 115 10.37 -20.94 -10.71
CA ILE A 115 10.76 -19.79 -11.56
C ILE A 115 10.45 -20.05 -13.03
N GLY A 116 10.82 -21.24 -13.55
CA GLY A 116 10.56 -21.60 -14.95
C GLY A 116 9.07 -21.72 -15.29
N ALA A 117 8.21 -22.12 -14.35
CA ALA A 117 6.75 -22.13 -14.54
C ALA A 117 6.21 -20.70 -14.51
N LEU A 118 6.62 -19.87 -13.55
CA LEU A 118 6.23 -18.47 -13.46
C LEU A 118 6.64 -17.66 -14.69
N GLU A 119 7.80 -17.95 -15.30
CA GLU A 119 8.20 -17.34 -16.57
C GLU A 119 7.28 -17.71 -17.73
N LYS A 120 6.77 -18.94 -17.77
CA LYS A 120 5.86 -19.41 -18.84
C LYS A 120 4.46 -18.81 -18.73
N VAL A 121 3.93 -18.67 -17.51
CA VAL A 121 2.58 -18.16 -17.28
C VAL A 121 2.52 -16.63 -17.27
N ASN A 122 3.65 -15.94 -17.21
CA ASN A 122 3.71 -14.49 -17.23
C ASN A 122 3.02 -13.93 -18.50
N GLY A 123 2.08 -13.00 -18.32
CA GLY A 123 1.23 -12.45 -19.39
C GLY A 123 -0.04 -13.26 -19.64
N THR A 124 -0.35 -14.28 -18.82
CA THR A 124 -1.54 -15.14 -18.95
C THR A 124 -2.19 -15.39 -17.59
N ASP A 125 -3.37 -15.97 -17.58
CA ASP A 125 -4.08 -16.49 -16.39
C ASP A 125 -3.80 -17.97 -16.11
N SER A 126 -2.88 -18.59 -16.87
CA SER A 126 -2.58 -20.02 -16.79
C SER A 126 -1.90 -20.41 -15.46
N HIS A 127 -2.21 -21.63 -14.98
CA HIS A 127 -1.54 -22.26 -13.84
C HIS A 127 -0.55 -23.36 -14.27
N GLU A 128 -0.13 -23.39 -15.55
CA GLU A 128 0.72 -24.46 -16.07
C GLU A 128 2.04 -24.57 -15.28
N GLY A 129 2.27 -25.71 -14.63
CA GLY A 129 3.46 -25.96 -13.80
C GLY A 129 3.41 -25.41 -12.38
N LEU A 130 2.29 -24.77 -12.01
CA LEU A 130 1.96 -24.32 -10.66
C LEU A 130 0.98 -25.31 -9.99
N GLY A 131 -0.11 -24.85 -9.39
CA GLY A 131 -1.16 -25.68 -8.79
C GLY A 131 -0.91 -25.96 -7.31
N GLU A 132 -1.60 -26.95 -6.74
CA GLU A 132 -1.65 -27.21 -5.29
C GLU A 132 -0.27 -27.33 -4.62
N ALA A 133 0.70 -27.92 -5.32
CA ALA A 133 2.07 -28.01 -4.79
C ALA A 133 2.73 -26.64 -4.63
N PHE A 134 2.49 -25.73 -5.58
CA PHE A 134 2.97 -24.36 -5.51
C PHE A 134 2.29 -23.58 -4.37
N GLU A 135 0.96 -23.71 -4.24
CA GLU A 135 0.20 -23.09 -3.15
C GLU A 135 0.70 -23.53 -1.77
N ASN A 136 0.94 -24.85 -1.61
CA ASN A 136 1.46 -25.40 -0.36
C ASN A 136 2.89 -24.92 -0.06
N ASP A 137 3.75 -24.86 -1.07
CA ASP A 137 5.12 -24.36 -0.92
C ASP A 137 5.16 -22.84 -0.67
N TRP A 138 4.22 -22.05 -1.25
CA TRP A 138 4.05 -20.64 -0.92
C TRP A 138 3.71 -20.45 0.56
N LYS A 139 2.69 -21.17 1.05
CA LYS A 139 2.27 -21.14 2.45
C LYS A 139 3.40 -21.55 3.40
N ALA A 140 4.16 -22.59 3.03
CA ALA A 140 5.33 -23.00 3.81
C ALA A 140 6.47 -21.95 3.77
N ALA A 141 6.72 -21.34 2.61
CA ALA A 141 7.72 -20.28 2.46
C ALA A 141 7.35 -19.02 3.25
N SER A 142 6.06 -18.75 3.47
CA SER A 142 5.61 -17.58 4.24
C SER A 142 6.05 -17.57 5.69
N GLU A 143 6.45 -18.72 6.24
CA GLU A 143 7.07 -18.84 7.57
C GLU A 143 8.56 -18.45 7.59
N ASP A 144 9.17 -18.28 6.41
CA ASP A 144 10.57 -17.89 6.27
C ASP A 144 10.72 -16.36 6.34
N ALA A 145 11.49 -15.89 7.32
CA ALA A 145 11.73 -14.46 7.50
C ALA A 145 12.34 -13.77 6.28
N GLU A 146 13.18 -14.46 5.49
CA GLU A 146 13.76 -13.92 4.26
C GLU A 146 12.70 -13.75 3.16
N PHE A 147 11.70 -14.63 3.10
CA PHE A 147 10.58 -14.47 2.16
C PHE A 147 9.64 -13.34 2.58
N GLN A 148 9.37 -13.21 3.88
CA GLN A 148 8.61 -12.08 4.40
C GLN A 148 9.32 -10.75 4.10
N GLU A 149 10.63 -10.69 4.29
CA GLU A 149 11.43 -9.50 3.97
C GLU A 149 11.42 -9.18 2.48
N ALA A 150 11.47 -10.19 1.60
CA ALA A 150 11.36 -9.99 0.15
C ALA A 150 10.00 -9.38 -0.24
N GLN A 151 8.89 -9.85 0.36
CA GLN A 151 7.56 -9.27 0.16
C GLN A 151 7.49 -7.84 0.70
N ASN A 152 8.01 -7.60 1.91
CA ASN A 152 8.06 -6.27 2.53
C ASN A 152 8.83 -5.27 1.68
N LYS A 153 9.99 -5.70 1.16
CA LYS A 153 10.84 -4.84 0.33
C LYS A 153 10.09 -4.33 -0.91
N ILE A 154 9.39 -5.22 -1.62
CA ILE A 154 8.64 -4.81 -2.83
C ILE A 154 7.50 -3.87 -2.45
N ARG A 155 6.71 -4.17 -1.40
CA ARG A 155 5.68 -3.26 -0.89
C ARG A 155 6.25 -1.88 -0.56
N ASP A 156 7.38 -1.87 0.14
CA ASP A 156 8.00 -0.63 0.58
C ASP A 156 8.52 0.19 -0.61
N ASP A 157 9.14 -0.46 -1.58
CA ASP A 157 9.68 0.20 -2.76
C ASP A 157 8.55 0.72 -3.69
N MET A 158 7.44 0.01 -3.80
CA MET A 158 6.34 0.38 -4.70
C MET A 158 5.36 1.39 -4.09
N TYR A 159 5.06 1.28 -2.81
CA TYR A 159 3.96 2.03 -2.17
C TYR A 159 4.41 2.87 -0.98
N PHE A 160 5.06 2.24 0.02
CA PHE A 160 5.33 2.90 1.29
C PHE A 160 6.35 4.05 1.15
N ASN A 161 7.52 3.77 0.58
CA ASN A 161 8.57 4.78 0.45
C ASN A 161 8.16 5.95 -0.47
N PRO A 162 7.58 5.72 -1.68
CA PRO A 162 7.11 6.81 -2.52
C PRO A 162 6.06 7.70 -1.85
N ALA A 163 5.10 7.11 -1.12
CA ALA A 163 4.07 7.86 -0.41
C ALA A 163 4.66 8.71 0.72
N VAL A 164 5.49 8.10 1.57
CA VAL A 164 6.11 8.77 2.72
C VAL A 164 7.08 9.87 2.25
N ASP A 165 7.90 9.61 1.24
CA ASP A 165 8.84 10.59 0.70
C ASP A 165 8.12 11.79 0.07
N GLN A 166 6.98 11.55 -0.60
CA GLN A 166 6.16 12.64 -1.13
C GLN A 166 5.47 13.42 -0.01
N ALA A 167 4.93 12.75 1.01
CA ALA A 167 4.30 13.39 2.15
C ALA A 167 5.28 14.27 2.94
N VAL A 168 6.52 13.81 3.13
CA VAL A 168 7.59 14.59 3.76
C VAL A 168 7.93 15.84 2.92
N LYS A 169 7.99 15.73 1.59
CA LYS A 169 8.19 16.90 0.70
C LYS A 169 7.05 17.92 0.81
N ASP A 170 5.83 17.45 1.03
CA ASP A 170 4.66 18.30 1.22
C ASP A 170 4.56 18.87 2.66
N GLY A 171 5.44 18.46 3.56
CA GLY A 171 5.52 18.93 4.95
C GLY A 171 4.48 18.29 5.87
N LEU A 172 4.03 17.06 5.56
CA LEU A 172 2.96 16.37 6.28
C LEU A 172 3.48 15.59 7.50
N SER A 173 2.64 15.53 8.53
CA SER A 173 2.82 14.73 9.74
C SER A 173 2.73 13.21 9.47
N ALA A 174 2.91 12.39 10.51
CA ALA A 174 2.73 10.93 10.42
C ALA A 174 1.31 10.55 9.93
N LEU A 175 0.27 11.26 10.36
CA LEU A 175 -1.10 11.06 9.85
C LEU A 175 -1.19 11.36 8.34
N GLY A 176 -0.61 12.47 7.88
CA GLY A 176 -0.61 12.81 6.46
C GLY A 176 0.20 11.82 5.62
N GLN A 177 1.33 11.33 6.16
CA GLN A 177 2.13 10.27 5.54
C GLN A 177 1.31 8.96 5.42
N PHE A 178 0.55 8.59 6.45
CA PHE A 178 -0.35 7.44 6.42
C PHE A 178 -1.48 7.64 5.39
N ILE A 179 -2.11 8.81 5.34
CA ILE A 179 -3.17 9.11 4.36
C ILE A 179 -2.64 8.94 2.92
N TYR A 180 -1.41 9.37 2.65
CA TYR A 180 -0.78 9.18 1.34
C TYR A 180 -0.45 7.71 1.07
N TYR A 181 0.06 6.98 2.07
CA TYR A 181 0.35 5.56 1.92
C TYR A 181 -0.92 4.75 1.65
N ASP A 182 -1.99 4.99 2.38
CA ASP A 182 -3.28 4.34 2.13
C ASP A 182 -3.87 4.71 0.76
N ALA A 183 -3.66 5.96 0.32
CA ALA A 183 -4.12 6.39 -1.00
C ALA A 183 -3.33 5.72 -2.14
N ILE A 184 -2.01 5.62 -2.05
CA ILE A 184 -1.20 4.97 -3.11
C ILE A 184 -1.47 3.46 -3.17
N VAL A 185 -1.76 2.80 -2.03
CA VAL A 185 -2.16 1.39 -2.00
C VAL A 185 -3.47 1.18 -2.74
N MET A 186 -4.46 2.05 -2.56
CA MET A 186 -5.78 1.91 -3.17
C MET A 186 -5.82 2.37 -4.63
N HIS A 187 -5.18 3.51 -4.93
CA HIS A 187 -5.31 4.21 -6.22
C HIS A 187 -4.10 4.04 -7.14
N GLY A 188 -3.09 3.30 -6.69
CA GLY A 188 -1.86 3.07 -7.46
C GLY A 188 -0.91 4.26 -7.55
N PRO A 189 0.36 4.00 -7.94
CA PRO A 189 1.43 4.99 -7.95
C PRO A 189 1.42 5.90 -9.19
N GLY A 190 0.46 5.77 -10.11
CA GLY A 190 0.40 6.53 -11.35
C GLY A 190 1.25 5.93 -12.47
N ASP A 191 1.43 4.64 -12.47
CA ASP A 191 2.20 3.84 -13.44
C ASP A 191 1.40 3.48 -14.71
N GLY A 192 0.15 3.98 -14.83
CA GLY A 192 -0.75 3.70 -15.94
C GLY A 192 -1.69 2.51 -15.70
N SER A 193 -1.67 1.90 -14.52
CA SER A 193 -2.59 0.83 -14.13
C SER A 193 -4.05 1.32 -14.01
N VAL A 194 -4.22 2.59 -13.67
CA VAL A 194 -5.50 3.31 -13.66
C VAL A 194 -5.35 4.63 -14.43
N PRO A 195 -6.46 5.30 -14.83
CA PRO A 195 -6.40 6.67 -15.34
C PRO A 195 -5.62 7.58 -14.39
N TYR A 196 -4.78 8.46 -14.94
CA TYR A 196 -3.90 9.31 -14.11
C TYR A 196 -4.68 10.11 -13.06
N GLU A 197 -5.82 10.69 -13.44
CA GLU A 197 -6.71 11.48 -12.57
C GLU A 197 -7.31 10.67 -11.40
N GLU A 198 -7.35 9.34 -11.51
CA GLU A 198 -7.84 8.42 -10.49
C GLU A 198 -6.71 7.86 -9.61
N SER A 199 -5.46 8.03 -10.05
CA SER A 199 -4.26 7.60 -9.32
C SER A 199 -3.91 8.54 -8.16
N PHE A 200 -3.07 8.07 -7.22
CA PHE A 200 -2.55 8.88 -6.13
C PHE A 200 -1.93 10.22 -6.61
N PRO A 201 -1.02 10.27 -7.61
CA PRO A 201 -0.49 11.54 -8.08
C PRO A 201 -1.54 12.46 -8.71
N GLY A 202 -2.55 11.92 -9.40
CA GLY A 202 -3.64 12.70 -9.95
C GLY A 202 -4.53 13.32 -8.86
N ILE A 203 -4.90 12.56 -7.85
CA ILE A 203 -5.63 13.06 -6.66
C ILE A 203 -4.83 14.15 -5.97
N ARG A 204 -3.51 13.95 -5.78
CA ARG A 204 -2.64 14.96 -5.19
C ARG A 204 -2.57 16.24 -6.04
N GLU A 205 -2.45 16.13 -7.35
CA GLU A 205 -2.45 17.27 -8.27
C GLU A 205 -3.76 18.07 -8.19
N ALA A 206 -4.90 17.38 -8.18
CA ALA A 206 -6.21 17.99 -7.98
C ALA A 206 -6.30 18.74 -6.64
N THR A 207 -5.66 18.20 -5.59
CA THR A 207 -5.58 18.81 -4.25
C THR A 207 -4.77 20.09 -4.25
N ILE A 208 -3.56 20.09 -4.84
CA ILE A 208 -2.66 21.25 -4.89
C ILE A 208 -3.33 22.45 -5.59
N ASN A 209 -4.18 22.18 -6.58
CA ASN A 209 -4.95 23.22 -7.27
C ASN A 209 -6.02 23.89 -6.38
N LYS A 210 -6.30 23.34 -5.19
CA LYS A 210 -7.36 23.81 -4.26
C LYS A 210 -6.81 24.30 -2.93
N ALA A 211 -5.76 23.65 -2.42
CA ALA A 211 -5.16 23.93 -1.13
C ALA A 211 -3.65 23.87 -1.20
N LYS A 212 -2.97 24.78 -0.50
CA LYS A 212 -1.51 24.76 -0.38
C LYS A 212 -1.08 23.70 0.62
N SER A 213 -0.02 22.95 0.28
CA SER A 213 0.62 22.05 1.24
C SER A 213 1.26 22.84 2.40
N PRO A 214 1.54 22.19 3.54
CA PRO A 214 2.31 22.82 4.62
C PRO A 214 3.69 23.34 4.15
N ALA A 215 4.36 22.61 3.26
CA ALA A 215 5.64 23.04 2.69
C ALA A 215 5.49 24.35 1.87
N ASP A 216 4.32 24.61 1.29
CA ASP A 216 3.98 25.83 0.54
C ASP A 216 3.29 26.91 1.41
N GLY A 217 3.31 26.71 2.75
CA GLY A 217 2.75 27.65 3.72
C GLY A 217 1.25 27.48 3.98
N GLY A 218 0.64 26.38 3.56
CA GLY A 218 -0.72 25.99 3.92
C GLY A 218 -0.83 25.43 5.33
N LYS A 219 -2.06 25.20 5.81
CA LYS A 219 -2.32 24.45 7.03
C LYS A 219 -2.56 22.99 6.66
N GLU A 220 -1.97 22.06 7.42
CA GLU A 220 -2.09 20.63 7.16
C GLU A 220 -3.55 20.17 7.17
N VAL A 221 -4.35 20.63 8.13
CA VAL A 221 -5.78 20.26 8.22
C VAL A 221 -6.55 20.66 6.97
N ASP A 222 -6.31 21.86 6.42
CA ASP A 222 -6.99 22.35 5.23
C ASP A 222 -6.57 21.55 3.99
N TYR A 223 -5.27 21.25 3.89
CA TYR A 223 -4.70 20.47 2.80
C TYR A 223 -5.20 19.02 2.81
N LEU A 224 -5.13 18.33 3.96
CA LEU A 224 -5.59 16.94 4.09
C LEU A 224 -7.10 16.83 3.91
N THR A 225 -7.89 17.82 4.36
CA THR A 225 -9.33 17.86 4.09
C THR A 225 -9.59 17.93 2.60
N ALA A 226 -8.90 18.81 1.87
CA ALA A 226 -9.03 18.90 0.42
C ALA A 226 -8.57 17.61 -0.29
N PHE A 227 -7.49 16.97 0.18
CA PHE A 227 -7.02 15.70 -0.37
C PHE A 227 -8.05 14.59 -0.21
N LEU A 228 -8.64 14.46 0.97
CA LEU A 228 -9.68 13.47 1.21
C LEU A 228 -10.95 13.76 0.40
N ASP A 229 -11.29 15.05 0.18
CA ASP A 229 -12.43 15.44 -0.68
C ASP A 229 -12.20 15.06 -2.15
N GLU A 230 -10.98 15.20 -2.67
CA GLU A 230 -10.66 14.75 -4.04
C GLU A 230 -10.64 13.22 -4.12
N ARG A 231 -10.10 12.54 -3.11
CA ARG A 231 -10.09 11.09 -3.01
C ARG A 231 -11.50 10.51 -2.98
N ASP A 232 -12.41 11.09 -2.18
CA ASP A 232 -13.81 10.66 -2.12
C ASP A 232 -14.51 10.73 -3.48
N LYS A 233 -14.14 11.67 -4.36
CA LYS A 233 -14.69 11.76 -5.71
C LYS A 233 -14.26 10.58 -6.56
N VAL A 234 -12.98 10.22 -6.49
CA VAL A 234 -12.44 9.07 -7.22
C VAL A 234 -13.06 7.77 -6.70
N MET A 235 -13.12 7.59 -5.37
CA MET A 235 -13.74 6.39 -4.77
C MET A 235 -15.20 6.18 -5.23
N LYS A 236 -15.96 7.25 -5.41
CA LYS A 236 -17.36 7.18 -5.87
C LYS A 236 -17.53 6.83 -7.36
N LEU A 237 -16.47 6.78 -8.14
CA LEU A 237 -16.54 6.33 -9.54
C LEU A 237 -16.74 4.82 -9.65
N GLU A 238 -16.35 4.07 -8.63
CA GLU A 238 -16.47 2.62 -8.56
C GLU A 238 -17.47 2.21 -7.50
N SER A 239 -18.49 1.44 -7.88
CA SER A 239 -19.55 0.99 -6.94
C SER A 239 -19.02 0.13 -5.80
N ALA A 240 -17.90 -0.56 -5.98
CA ALA A 240 -17.21 -1.33 -4.94
C ALA A 240 -16.62 -0.43 -3.83
N HIS A 241 -16.36 0.84 -4.12
CA HIS A 241 -15.72 1.82 -3.23
C HIS A 241 -16.65 2.95 -2.78
N GLU A 242 -17.95 2.85 -3.03
CA GLU A 242 -18.96 3.83 -2.55
C GLU A 242 -18.99 3.94 -1.01
N ASP A 243 -18.54 2.89 -0.30
CA ASP A 243 -18.31 2.96 1.14
C ASP A 243 -17.03 3.79 1.41
N LEU A 244 -17.21 4.94 2.05
CA LEU A 244 -16.13 5.87 2.38
C LEU A 244 -15.50 5.61 3.74
N SER A 245 -15.65 4.42 4.33
CA SER A 245 -15.13 4.08 5.68
C SER A 245 -13.65 4.43 5.85
N ARG A 246 -12.82 4.24 4.79
CA ARG A 246 -11.38 4.59 4.80
C ARG A 246 -11.16 6.08 5.05
N THR A 247 -11.79 6.93 4.27
CA THR A 247 -11.65 8.39 4.39
C THR A 247 -12.38 8.93 5.62
N ILE A 248 -13.48 8.31 6.05
CA ILE A 248 -14.18 8.64 7.30
C ILE A 248 -13.27 8.39 8.51
N ALA A 249 -12.57 7.25 8.57
CA ALA A 249 -11.61 6.95 9.63
C ALA A 249 -10.45 7.97 9.66
N GLN A 250 -9.92 8.32 8.49
CA GLN A 250 -8.85 9.32 8.36
C GLN A 250 -9.30 10.73 8.76
N ARG A 251 -10.52 11.13 8.40
CA ARG A 251 -11.12 12.40 8.84
C ARG A 251 -11.35 12.43 10.35
N LYS A 252 -11.70 11.29 10.97
CA LYS A 252 -11.83 11.19 12.42
C LYS A 252 -10.50 11.52 13.10
N PHE A 253 -9.38 10.89 12.69
CA PHE A 253 -8.07 11.17 13.26
C PHE A 253 -7.62 12.62 13.02
N LEU A 254 -7.94 13.18 11.86
CA LEU A 254 -7.67 14.58 11.54
C LEU A 254 -8.46 15.54 12.44
N LYS A 255 -9.74 15.26 12.69
CA LYS A 255 -10.61 16.04 13.59
C LYS A 255 -10.17 15.95 15.05
N GLU A 256 -9.60 14.83 15.46
CA GLU A 256 -9.02 14.61 16.79
C GLU A 256 -7.63 15.24 16.94
N GLU A 257 -7.12 15.89 15.88
CA GLU A 257 -5.76 16.46 15.82
C GLU A 257 -4.67 15.43 16.13
N ASN A 258 -4.92 14.13 15.87
CA ASN A 258 -3.98 13.06 16.12
C ASN A 258 -2.95 12.92 14.99
N TYR A 259 -2.20 13.99 14.74
CA TYR A 259 -1.22 14.08 13.66
C TYR A 259 -0.06 13.08 13.79
N SER A 260 0.21 12.61 15.00
CA SER A 260 1.30 11.66 15.28
C SER A 260 0.84 10.20 15.34
N LEU A 261 -0.43 9.89 15.05
CA LEU A 261 -1.01 8.56 15.19
C LEU A 261 -0.75 7.95 16.58
N GLN A 262 -1.01 8.75 17.63
CA GLN A 262 -0.87 8.29 19.02
C GLN A 262 -1.99 7.32 19.38
N LYS A 263 -1.62 6.23 20.02
CA LYS A 263 -2.55 5.28 20.61
C LYS A 263 -3.22 5.84 21.89
N PRO A 264 -4.44 5.40 22.24
CA PRO A 264 -5.25 4.44 21.51
C PRO A 264 -5.85 5.02 20.21
N LEU A 265 -5.91 4.22 19.15
CA LEU A 265 -6.61 4.55 17.92
C LEU A 265 -7.90 3.73 17.83
N GLN A 266 -9.03 4.36 17.51
CA GLN A 266 -10.33 3.71 17.37
C GLN A 266 -11.02 4.22 16.11
N TRP A 267 -11.50 3.30 15.26
CA TRP A 267 -12.23 3.63 14.03
C TRP A 267 -13.23 2.55 13.67
N GLU A 268 -14.03 2.80 12.66
CA GLU A 268 -14.89 1.80 12.03
C GLU A 268 -14.44 1.61 10.58
N MET A 269 -14.52 0.38 10.10
CA MET A 269 -14.23 0.01 8.71
C MET A 269 -15.30 -0.96 8.24
N TYR A 270 -16.09 -0.58 7.23
CA TYR A 270 -17.21 -1.37 6.69
C TYR A 270 -18.23 -1.78 7.77
N GLY A 271 -18.40 -0.96 8.80
CA GLY A 271 -19.33 -1.20 9.92
C GLY A 271 -18.74 -2.04 11.06
N ASP A 272 -17.52 -2.52 10.95
CA ASP A 272 -16.83 -3.24 12.01
C ASP A 272 -15.92 -2.27 12.81
N PRO A 273 -15.96 -2.30 14.16
CA PRO A 273 -15.08 -1.48 14.99
C PRO A 273 -13.68 -2.08 15.10
N PHE A 274 -12.68 -1.21 15.05
CA PHE A 274 -11.27 -1.56 15.24
C PHE A 274 -10.63 -0.68 16.31
N THR A 275 -9.64 -1.25 17.02
CA THR A 275 -8.87 -0.53 18.06
C THR A 275 -7.42 -1.00 18.05
N ILE A 276 -6.49 -0.04 18.14
CA ILE A 276 -5.09 -0.28 18.47
C ILE A 276 -4.83 0.41 19.81
N ASP A 277 -4.63 -0.37 20.89
CA ASP A 277 -4.59 0.17 22.25
C ASP A 277 -3.16 0.53 22.73
N GLN A 278 -2.21 -0.41 22.74
CA GLN A 278 -0.84 -0.20 23.26
C GLN A 278 0.20 -0.97 22.46
#